data_78d4dc20594d374953df9baf0fc35ab4
#
_entry.id   78d4dc20594d374953df9baf0fc35ab4
#
_cell.length_a   1.000
_cell.length_b   1.000
_cell.length_c   1.000
_cell.angle_alpha   90.00
_cell.angle_beta   90.00
_cell.angle_gamma   90.00
#
_symmetry.space_group_name_H-M   'P 1'
#
loop_
_entity.id
_entity.type
_entity.pdbx_description
1 polymer ?
#
loop_
_entity_poly.entity_id
_entity_poly.type
_entity_poly.pdbx_seq_one_letter_code
_entity_poly.pdbx_strand_id
1 'polypeptide(L)'
;MYSIQMTKTFRKDTERCKKRGYNMQLLSEAIHLLEANGCLPASYRPHKLSGDYAGSWEAHIKGDWLLLWQQNDTELVLLFTGTGTHSD
;
A
#
# COMPACT_ATOMS: atom_id res chain seq x y z
N MET A 1 -13.07 -8.36 -8.25
CA MET A 1 -12.45 -7.91 -6.99
C MET A 1 -11.11 -8.59 -6.79
N TYR A 2 -10.11 -7.86 -6.35
CA TYR A 2 -8.77 -8.41 -6.16
C TYR A 2 -8.67 -9.21 -4.86
N SER A 3 -7.87 -10.28 -4.88
CA SER A 3 -7.47 -10.99 -3.67
C SER A 3 -6.36 -10.22 -2.98
N ILE A 4 -6.37 -10.20 -1.65
CA ILE A 4 -5.39 -9.47 -0.85
C ILE A 4 -4.43 -10.44 -0.18
N GLN A 5 -3.14 -10.20 -0.34
CA GLN A 5 -2.07 -10.90 0.36
C GLN A 5 -1.17 -9.86 1.03
N MET A 6 -0.55 -10.24 2.12
CA MET A 6 0.29 -9.34 2.91
C MET A 6 1.58 -10.05 3.29
N THR A 7 2.72 -9.37 3.10
CA THR A 7 4.01 -9.90 3.55
C THR A 7 4.15 -9.75 5.06
N LYS A 8 5.07 -10.50 5.64
CA LYS A 8 5.42 -10.36 7.04
C LYS A 8 5.91 -8.95 7.35
N THR A 9 6.70 -8.36 6.44
CA THR A 9 7.18 -6.99 6.57
C THR A 9 6.03 -6.00 6.63
N PHE A 10 5.02 -6.16 5.76
CA PHE A 10 3.87 -5.29 5.76
C PHE A 10 3.12 -5.36 7.10
N ARG A 11 2.96 -6.56 7.64
CA ARG A 11 2.27 -6.74 8.93
C ARG A 11 3.02 -6.04 10.06
N LYS A 12 4.36 -6.15 10.07
CA LYS A 12 5.19 -5.46 11.06
C LYS A 12 5.10 -3.94 10.90
N ASP A 13 5.13 -3.47 9.66
CA ASP A 13 5.01 -2.05 9.37
C ASP A 13 3.67 -1.50 9.87
N THR A 14 2.58 -2.24 9.64
CA THR A 14 1.25 -1.86 10.08
C THR A 14 1.19 -1.73 11.61
N GLU A 15 1.76 -2.69 12.32
CA GLU A 15 1.80 -2.64 13.78
C GLU A 15 2.59 -1.43 14.28
N ARG A 16 3.70 -1.11 13.64
CA ARG A 16 4.50 0.07 14.00
C ARG A 16 3.71 1.36 13.79
N CYS A 17 3.02 1.49 12.65
CA CYS A 17 2.19 2.66 12.36
C CYS A 17 1.08 2.81 13.41
N LYS A 18 0.45 1.70 13.78
CA LYS A 18 -0.59 1.70 14.78
C LYS A 18 -0.06 2.17 16.14
N LYS A 19 1.10 1.68 16.53
CA LYS A 19 1.74 2.08 17.80
C LYS A 19 2.11 3.56 17.82
N ARG A 20 2.43 4.14 16.66
CA ARG A 20 2.75 5.54 16.52
C ARG A 20 1.53 6.45 16.45
N GLY A 21 0.33 5.87 16.53
CA GLY A 21 -0.90 6.64 16.54
C GLY A 21 -1.40 7.07 15.17
N TYR A 22 -0.93 6.45 14.10
CA TYR A 22 -1.44 6.76 12.76
C TYR A 22 -2.93 6.37 12.67
N ASN A 23 -3.68 7.14 11.90
CA ASN A 23 -5.09 6.82 11.67
C ASN A 23 -5.20 5.63 10.71
N MET A 24 -5.29 4.43 11.28
CA MET A 24 -5.28 3.18 10.50
C MET A 24 -6.49 3.03 9.60
N GLN A 25 -7.56 3.77 9.85
CA GLN A 25 -8.72 3.75 8.97
C GLN A 25 -8.39 4.28 7.59
N LEU A 26 -7.46 5.24 7.50
CA LEU A 26 -7.01 5.77 6.21
C LEU A 26 -6.32 4.69 5.38
N LEU A 27 -5.51 3.83 6.02
CA LEU A 27 -4.88 2.71 5.34
C LEU A 27 -5.95 1.71 4.87
N SER A 28 -6.91 1.39 5.72
CA SER A 28 -8.01 0.51 5.39
C SER A 28 -8.78 1.00 4.17
N GLU A 29 -9.07 2.30 4.11
CA GLU A 29 -9.78 2.89 2.97
C GLU A 29 -9.01 2.72 1.67
N ALA A 30 -7.68 2.95 1.69
CA ALA A 30 -6.85 2.78 0.51
C ALA A 30 -6.86 1.32 0.03
N ILE A 31 -6.74 0.38 0.96
CA ILE A 31 -6.78 -1.05 0.64
C ILE A 31 -8.12 -1.43 0.03
N HIS A 32 -9.23 -0.94 0.59
CA HIS A 32 -10.56 -1.21 0.04
C HIS A 32 -10.74 -0.66 -1.37
N LEU A 33 -10.21 0.52 -1.65
CA LEU A 33 -10.29 1.10 -2.99
C LEU A 33 -9.50 0.26 -3.99
N LEU A 34 -8.32 -0.20 -3.61
CA LEU A 34 -7.51 -1.08 -4.46
C LEU A 34 -8.20 -2.42 -4.69
N GLU A 35 -8.75 -3.00 -3.63
CA GLU A 35 -9.46 -4.28 -3.72
C GLU A 35 -10.63 -4.20 -4.70
N ALA A 36 -11.40 -3.13 -4.62
CA ALA A 36 -12.60 -2.98 -5.45
C ALA A 36 -12.28 -2.57 -6.89
N ASN A 37 -11.28 -1.71 -7.09
CA ASN A 37 -11.07 -1.04 -8.37
C ASN A 37 -9.73 -1.35 -9.05
N GLY A 38 -8.77 -1.89 -8.33
CA GLY A 38 -7.43 -2.13 -8.86
C GLY A 38 -6.62 -0.86 -9.06
N CYS A 39 -7.08 0.28 -8.55
CA CYS A 39 -6.39 1.55 -8.67
C CYS A 39 -6.85 2.50 -7.56
N LEU A 40 -6.05 3.53 -7.32
CA LEU A 40 -6.35 4.58 -6.34
C LEU A 40 -6.65 5.90 -7.05
N PRO A 41 -7.49 6.76 -6.44
CA PRO A 41 -7.69 8.11 -6.94
C PRO A 41 -6.38 8.91 -7.02
N ALA A 42 -6.35 9.91 -7.89
CA ALA A 42 -5.16 10.73 -8.12
C ALA A 42 -4.66 11.43 -6.84
N SER A 43 -5.54 11.69 -5.87
CA SER A 43 -5.17 12.31 -4.60
C SER A 43 -4.16 11.47 -3.81
N TYR A 44 -4.12 10.16 -4.02
CA TYR A 44 -3.13 9.27 -3.39
C TYR A 44 -1.79 9.28 -4.13
N ARG A 45 -1.71 9.93 -5.28
CA ARG A 45 -0.51 10.00 -6.13
C ARG A 45 0.11 8.62 -6.40
N PRO A 46 -0.68 7.63 -6.90
CA PRO A 46 -0.14 6.30 -7.15
C PRO A 46 0.82 6.32 -8.34
N HIS A 47 1.94 5.60 -8.20
CA HIS A 47 2.90 5.50 -9.29
C HIS A 47 3.71 4.21 -9.17
N LYS A 48 4.23 3.76 -10.30
CA LYS A 48 5.11 2.59 -10.33
C LYS A 48 6.53 3.00 -10.00
N LEU A 49 7.21 2.15 -9.26
CA LEU A 49 8.63 2.35 -8.93
C LEU A 49 9.50 1.76 -10.02
N SER A 50 10.76 2.22 -10.08
CA SER A 50 11.75 1.73 -11.04
C SER A 50 12.99 1.26 -10.30
N GLY A 51 14.00 0.77 -11.05
CA GLY A 51 15.23 0.27 -10.45
C GLY A 51 15.00 -1.01 -9.69
N ASP A 52 15.54 -1.10 -8.47
CA ASP A 52 15.46 -2.30 -7.64
C ASP A 52 14.03 -2.65 -7.21
N TYR A 53 13.13 -1.67 -7.29
CA TYR A 53 11.72 -1.86 -6.90
C TYR A 53 10.79 -1.94 -8.11
N ALA A 54 11.33 -2.18 -9.31
CA ALA A 54 10.54 -2.30 -10.53
C ALA A 54 9.44 -3.35 -10.33
N GLY A 55 8.23 -3.00 -10.76
CA GLY A 55 7.07 -3.86 -10.55
C GLY A 55 6.27 -3.56 -9.30
N SER A 56 6.80 -2.72 -8.42
CA SER A 56 6.09 -2.27 -7.23
C SER A 56 5.41 -0.94 -7.47
N TRP A 57 4.29 -0.75 -6.77
CA TRP A 57 3.55 0.51 -6.75
C TRP A 57 3.76 1.21 -5.41
N GLU A 58 3.70 2.52 -5.44
CA GLU A 58 3.76 3.36 -4.24
C GLU A 58 2.66 4.41 -4.31
N ALA A 59 2.04 4.68 -3.17
CA ALA A 59 1.02 5.74 -3.07
C ALA A 59 1.16 6.44 -1.72
N HIS A 60 0.56 7.61 -1.60
CA HIS A 60 0.58 8.41 -0.39
C HIS A 60 -0.75 8.28 0.33
N ILE A 61 -0.72 7.74 1.56
CA ILE A 61 -1.93 7.64 2.39
C ILE A 61 -2.27 9.03 2.96
N LYS A 62 -1.27 9.68 3.55
CA LYS A 62 -1.40 11.03 4.08
C LYS A 62 0.00 11.60 4.27
N GLY A 63 0.29 12.74 3.62
CA GLY A 63 1.61 13.34 3.71
C GLY A 63 2.69 12.40 3.19
N ASP A 64 3.67 12.11 4.04
CA ASP A 64 4.78 11.20 3.70
C ASP A 64 4.53 9.75 4.13
N TRP A 65 3.33 9.43 4.59
CA TRP A 65 2.95 8.06 4.92
C TRP A 65 2.62 7.31 3.63
N LEU A 66 3.43 6.31 3.31
CA LEU A 66 3.39 5.60 2.03
C LEU A 66 2.78 4.21 2.17
N LEU A 67 2.24 3.72 1.06
CA LEU A 67 1.78 2.35 0.92
C LEU A 67 2.48 1.75 -0.30
N LEU A 68 3.08 0.56 -0.13
CA LEU A 68 3.75 -0.15 -1.21
C LEU A 68 3.07 -1.50 -1.45
N TRP A 69 2.89 -1.83 -2.74
CA TRP A 69 2.29 -3.12 -3.09
C TRP A 69 2.74 -3.56 -4.47
N GLN A 70 2.55 -4.84 -4.75
CA GLN A 70 2.69 -5.42 -6.08
C GLN A 70 1.31 -5.84 -6.55
N GLN A 71 1.09 -5.79 -7.85
CA GLN A 71 -0.24 -6.00 -8.42
C GLN A 71 -0.16 -6.89 -9.65
N ASN A 72 -1.00 -7.92 -9.66
CA ASN A 72 -1.16 -8.81 -10.81
C ASN A 72 -2.59 -8.64 -11.32
N ASP A 73 -2.75 -7.95 -12.45
CA ASP A 73 -4.06 -7.66 -13.01
C ASP A 73 -4.66 -8.83 -13.75
N THR A 74 -3.84 -9.80 -14.15
CA THR A 74 -4.33 -11.02 -14.81
C THR A 74 -4.97 -11.97 -13.80
N GLU A 75 -4.30 -12.16 -12.66
CA GLU A 75 -4.79 -13.06 -11.60
C GLU A 75 -5.59 -12.32 -10.54
N LEU A 76 -5.68 -11.00 -10.63
CA LEU A 76 -6.40 -10.12 -9.71
C LEU A 76 -5.90 -10.30 -8.27
N VAL A 77 -4.59 -10.13 -8.09
CA VAL A 77 -3.94 -10.25 -6.77
C VAL A 77 -3.22 -8.95 -6.42
N LEU A 78 -3.40 -8.51 -5.19
CA LEU A 78 -2.66 -7.41 -4.58
C LEU A 78 -1.81 -7.98 -3.45
N LEU A 79 -0.49 -7.76 -3.51
CA LEU A 79 0.42 -8.15 -2.45
C LEU A 79 0.97 -6.89 -1.78
N PHE A 80 0.52 -6.61 -0.56
CA PHE A 80 1.00 -5.45 0.20
C PHE A 80 2.34 -5.78 0.83
N THR A 81 3.36 -4.95 0.55
CA THR A 81 4.74 -5.23 0.89
C THR A 81 5.32 -4.29 1.93
N GLY A 82 4.74 -3.11 2.11
CA GLY A 82 5.25 -2.16 3.10
C GLY A 82 4.34 -0.96 3.29
N THR A 83 4.48 -0.31 4.44
CA THR A 83 3.83 0.97 4.73
C THR A 83 4.62 1.70 5.81
N GLY A 84 4.57 3.03 5.78
CA GLY A 84 5.28 3.87 6.74
C GLY A 84 5.86 5.09 6.05
N THR A 85 6.70 5.82 6.78
CA THR A 85 7.40 6.98 6.22
C THR A 85 8.83 6.59 5.86
N HIS A 86 9.52 7.47 5.12
CA HIS A 86 10.92 7.22 4.75
C HIS A 86 11.86 7.18 5.96
N SER A 87 11.42 7.71 7.10
CA SER A 87 12.21 7.70 8.32
C SER A 87 11.92 6.49 9.23
N ASP A 88 11.04 5.64 8.81
CA ASP A 88 10.70 4.44 9.59
C ASP A 88 11.69 3.30 9.39
#